data_c0606cc885fb4d9624a9ed9aa3cf1181
#
_entry.id   c0606cc885fb4d9624a9ed9aa3cf1181
#
_cell.length_a   1.000
_cell.length_b   1.000
_cell.length_c   1.000
_cell.angle_alpha   90.00
_cell.angle_beta   90.00
_cell.angle_gamma   90.00
#
_symmetry.space_group_name_H-M   'P 1'
#
loop_
_entity.id
_entity.type
_entity.pdbx_description
1 polymer ?
#
loop_
_entity_poly.entity_id
_entity_poly.type
_entity_poly.pdbx_seq_one_letter_code
_entity_poly.pdbx_strand_id
1 'polypeptide(L)'
;MIEVNSYYTLIAATMVLLLGKLMVSKIKFLRDFNIPEPVAGGLVAAICLFSLHAATGIGFQFQKPLQDAFMLIFFTSIGLSADFSRLKAGGIPLVVFTAIVGAFIFVQNVIGVGLASVFGLHPMTGLITGSITLTGGHGTAAGWAPDLIKYGVPAAAELGMASATFGLVAGGIIGGPVARRLINKMGRKPLDSATVEADHLRSTDDDPDYSTDDMFERAEQTRLITATSAIETLAMFAACLSFAEIMDGIDKQYLFDLPKFVWALFGGVVLRNVLVSAFKFNMFDRAIDVFGNASLSLFLAMALLNLQLWQLTGLAGQVTVILLVQTVVMILYATFVTYVFMNRDYDAAVLAAGHCGFDGLLHGALAFRVKCRRRLVQHHDGGIREGFRV
;
A
#
# COMPACT_ATOMS: atom_id res chain seq x y z
N MET A 1 -1.59 -13.24 -31.38
CA MET A 1 -2.10 -12.96 -30.01
C MET A 1 -3.61 -13.08 -30.06
N ILE A 2 -4.22 -13.71 -29.07
CA ILE A 2 -5.67 -13.83 -28.94
C ILE A 2 -6.17 -12.72 -28.03
N GLU A 3 -7.04 -11.86 -28.54
CA GLU A 3 -7.67 -10.80 -27.73
C GLU A 3 -8.81 -11.37 -26.88
N VAL A 4 -8.76 -11.14 -25.58
CA VAL A 4 -9.77 -11.53 -24.61
C VAL A 4 -10.57 -10.30 -24.21
N ASN A 5 -11.89 -10.32 -24.45
CA ASN A 5 -12.73 -9.17 -24.15
C ASN A 5 -12.86 -8.90 -22.63
N SER A 6 -13.37 -7.72 -22.26
CA SER A 6 -13.44 -7.25 -20.87
C SER A 6 -14.24 -8.19 -19.96
N TYR A 7 -15.30 -8.86 -20.45
CA TYR A 7 -16.10 -9.78 -19.61
C TYR A 7 -15.35 -11.08 -19.32
N TYR A 8 -14.66 -11.67 -20.32
CA TYR A 8 -13.82 -12.83 -20.11
C TYR A 8 -12.58 -12.48 -19.28
N THR A 9 -12.04 -11.27 -19.42
CA THR A 9 -10.98 -10.74 -18.55
C THR A 9 -11.44 -10.69 -17.09
N LEU A 10 -12.67 -10.24 -16.83
CA LEU A 10 -13.24 -10.21 -15.48
C LEU A 10 -13.40 -11.61 -14.90
N ILE A 11 -13.90 -12.58 -15.68
CA ILE A 11 -14.00 -13.98 -15.26
C ILE A 11 -12.62 -14.54 -14.94
N ALA A 12 -11.63 -14.34 -15.82
CA ALA A 12 -10.26 -14.79 -15.59
C ALA A 12 -9.67 -14.17 -14.31
N ALA A 13 -9.85 -12.87 -14.11
CA ALA A 13 -9.37 -12.17 -12.91
C ALA A 13 -10.03 -12.69 -11.62
N THR A 14 -11.34 -12.94 -11.63
CA THR A 14 -12.03 -13.52 -10.46
C THR A 14 -11.58 -14.95 -10.17
N MET A 15 -11.31 -15.76 -11.18
CA MET A 15 -10.74 -17.11 -10.99
C MET A 15 -9.32 -17.03 -10.40
N VAL A 16 -8.51 -16.09 -10.87
CA VAL A 16 -7.17 -15.81 -10.32
C VAL A 16 -7.25 -15.41 -8.84
N LEU A 17 -8.21 -14.56 -8.47
CA LEU A 17 -8.43 -14.17 -7.08
C LEU A 17 -8.84 -15.35 -6.19
N LEU A 18 -9.76 -16.20 -6.67
CA LEU A 18 -10.17 -17.41 -5.95
C LEU A 18 -9.01 -18.39 -5.76
N LEU A 19 -8.19 -18.57 -6.81
CA LEU A 19 -6.97 -19.37 -6.74
C LEU A 19 -5.99 -18.78 -5.70
N GLY A 20 -5.75 -17.48 -5.76
CA GLY A 20 -4.88 -16.78 -4.80
C GLY A 20 -5.37 -16.92 -3.37
N LYS A 21 -6.66 -16.74 -3.13
CA LYS A 21 -7.30 -16.97 -1.82
C LYS A 21 -7.07 -18.40 -1.32
N LEU A 22 -7.27 -19.39 -2.19
CA LEU A 22 -6.99 -20.79 -1.86
C LEU A 22 -5.51 -21.01 -1.50
N MET A 23 -4.59 -20.42 -2.27
CA MET A 23 -3.17 -20.54 -2.04
C MET A 23 -2.74 -19.89 -0.71
N VAL A 24 -3.16 -18.65 -0.45
CA VAL A 24 -2.83 -17.94 0.80
C VAL A 24 -3.41 -18.65 2.01
N SER A 25 -4.60 -19.26 1.90
CA SER A 25 -5.20 -20.06 2.99
C SER A 25 -4.43 -21.36 3.29
N LYS A 26 -3.81 -21.98 2.30
CA LYS A 26 -3.13 -23.28 2.43
C LYS A 26 -1.62 -23.18 2.62
N ILE A 27 -0.97 -22.18 2.02
CA ILE A 27 0.49 -22.04 2.01
C ILE A 27 0.91 -21.07 3.10
N LYS A 28 1.50 -21.60 4.18
CA LYS A 28 1.94 -20.82 5.34
C LYS A 28 2.90 -19.68 4.95
N PHE A 29 3.83 -19.93 4.04
CA PHE A 29 4.77 -18.92 3.55
C PHE A 29 4.05 -17.66 3.00
N LEU A 30 3.03 -17.80 2.15
CA LEU A 30 2.30 -16.68 1.58
C LEU A 30 1.60 -15.84 2.66
N ARG A 31 1.07 -16.51 3.68
CA ARG A 31 0.41 -15.87 4.82
C ARG A 31 1.39 -15.18 5.75
N ASP A 32 2.51 -15.84 6.09
CA ASP A 32 3.50 -15.31 7.02
C ASP A 32 4.20 -14.05 6.45
N PHE A 33 4.30 -13.93 5.12
CA PHE A 33 4.85 -12.77 4.42
C PHE A 33 3.76 -11.80 3.91
N ASN A 34 2.50 -11.96 4.33
CA ASN A 34 1.37 -11.11 3.93
C ASN A 34 1.26 -10.89 2.40
N ILE A 35 1.56 -11.93 1.60
CA ILE A 35 1.47 -11.82 0.15
C ILE A 35 -0.02 -11.70 -0.25
N PRO A 36 -0.42 -10.62 -0.99
CA PRO A 36 -1.80 -10.43 -1.37
C PRO A 36 -2.33 -11.56 -2.25
N GLU A 37 -3.59 -11.93 -2.04
CA GLU A 37 -4.27 -12.97 -2.82
C GLU A 37 -4.16 -12.73 -4.34
N PRO A 38 -4.40 -11.50 -4.87
CA PRO A 38 -4.25 -11.25 -6.30
C PRO A 38 -2.82 -11.47 -6.81
N VAL A 39 -1.80 -11.18 -5.99
CA VAL A 39 -0.39 -11.38 -6.37
C VAL A 39 -0.07 -12.88 -6.42
N ALA A 40 -0.48 -13.65 -5.41
CA ALA A 40 -0.25 -15.10 -5.38
C ALA A 40 -0.92 -15.82 -6.56
N GLY A 41 -2.21 -15.57 -6.80
CA GLY A 41 -2.95 -16.16 -7.90
C GLY A 41 -2.49 -15.66 -9.27
N GLY A 42 -2.25 -14.35 -9.40
CA GLY A 42 -1.82 -13.71 -10.63
C GLY A 42 -0.45 -14.15 -11.10
N LEU A 43 0.50 -14.36 -10.19
CA LEU A 43 1.83 -14.89 -10.54
C LEU A 43 1.74 -16.31 -11.09
N VAL A 44 0.91 -17.18 -10.49
CA VAL A 44 0.68 -18.53 -11.02
C VAL A 44 0.05 -18.47 -12.41
N ALA A 45 -0.96 -17.62 -12.61
CA ALA A 45 -1.58 -17.41 -13.92
C ALA A 45 -0.57 -16.89 -14.96
N ALA A 46 0.27 -15.92 -14.60
CA ALA A 46 1.31 -15.38 -15.46
C ALA A 46 2.35 -16.46 -15.85
N ILE A 47 2.76 -17.32 -14.93
CA ILE A 47 3.67 -18.44 -15.19
C ILE A 47 3.01 -19.47 -16.11
N CYS A 48 1.72 -19.78 -15.91
CA CYS A 48 0.97 -20.69 -16.78
C CYS A 48 0.87 -20.13 -18.22
N LEU A 49 0.53 -18.84 -18.35
CA LEU A 49 0.46 -18.15 -19.64
C LEU A 49 1.83 -18.08 -20.34
N PHE A 50 2.88 -17.81 -19.57
CA PHE A 50 4.26 -17.84 -20.07
C PHE A 50 4.65 -19.24 -20.58
N SER A 51 4.36 -20.29 -19.80
CA SER A 51 4.65 -21.67 -20.18
C SER A 51 3.87 -22.09 -21.45
N LEU A 52 2.61 -21.68 -21.54
CA LEU A 52 1.79 -21.92 -22.73
C LEU A 52 2.34 -21.18 -23.95
N HIS A 53 2.75 -19.91 -23.77
CA HIS A 53 3.38 -19.12 -24.84
C HIS A 53 4.69 -19.76 -25.29
N ALA A 54 5.54 -20.21 -24.40
CA ALA A 54 6.80 -20.90 -24.73
C ALA A 54 6.60 -22.21 -25.46
N ALA A 55 5.54 -22.97 -25.15
CA ALA A 55 5.24 -24.26 -25.76
C ALA A 55 4.53 -24.16 -27.13
N THR A 56 3.65 -23.16 -27.28
CA THR A 56 2.73 -23.08 -28.44
C THR A 56 2.91 -21.84 -29.31
N GLY A 57 3.66 -20.83 -28.85
CA GLY A 57 3.74 -19.51 -29.48
C GLY A 57 2.46 -18.67 -29.34
N ILE A 58 1.42 -19.19 -28.67
CA ILE A 58 0.14 -18.46 -28.48
C ILE A 58 0.29 -17.48 -27.35
N GLY A 59 0.01 -16.19 -27.59
CA GLY A 59 -0.08 -15.15 -26.58
C GLY A 59 -1.53 -14.68 -26.39
N PHE A 60 -1.88 -14.31 -25.16
CA PHE A 60 -3.17 -13.70 -24.83
C PHE A 60 -2.98 -12.22 -24.49
N GLN A 61 -3.92 -11.41 -24.90
CA GLN A 61 -3.98 -9.99 -24.58
C GLN A 61 -5.36 -9.68 -23.99
N PHE A 62 -5.39 -9.40 -22.70
CA PHE A 62 -6.62 -9.07 -21.99
C PHE A 62 -6.92 -7.58 -22.14
N GLN A 63 -8.17 -7.25 -22.45
CA GLN A 63 -8.58 -5.86 -22.61
C GLN A 63 -8.46 -5.07 -21.30
N LYS A 64 -7.95 -3.84 -21.40
CA LYS A 64 -7.62 -2.97 -20.25
C LYS A 64 -8.75 -2.10 -19.69
N PRO A 65 -9.87 -1.78 -20.37
CA PRO A 65 -10.82 -0.77 -19.87
C PRO A 65 -11.32 -1.01 -18.44
N LEU A 66 -11.61 -2.27 -18.07
CA LEU A 66 -12.01 -2.62 -16.71
C LEU A 66 -10.86 -2.54 -15.73
N GLN A 67 -9.66 -2.94 -16.13
CA GLN A 67 -8.44 -2.79 -15.33
C GLN A 67 -8.20 -1.33 -14.97
N ASP A 68 -8.29 -0.44 -15.95
CA ASP A 68 -8.07 1.00 -15.76
C ASP A 68 -9.17 1.62 -14.86
N ALA A 69 -10.44 1.22 -15.06
CA ALA A 69 -11.53 1.67 -14.20
C ALA A 69 -11.32 1.25 -12.74
N PHE A 70 -10.99 -0.01 -12.47
CA PHE A 70 -10.72 -0.47 -11.10
C PHE A 70 -9.48 0.18 -10.48
N MET A 71 -8.44 0.45 -11.27
CA MET A 71 -7.29 1.23 -10.82
C MET A 71 -7.69 2.63 -10.36
N LEU A 72 -8.48 3.36 -11.16
CA LEU A 72 -8.93 4.70 -10.82
C LEU A 72 -9.84 4.71 -9.59
N ILE A 73 -10.75 3.73 -9.44
CA ILE A 73 -11.59 3.57 -8.24
C ILE A 73 -10.72 3.35 -7.00
N PHE A 74 -9.71 2.49 -7.09
CA PHE A 74 -8.76 2.25 -6.00
C PHE A 74 -8.04 3.54 -5.58
N PHE A 75 -7.44 4.28 -6.51
CA PHE A 75 -6.77 5.53 -6.17
C PHE A 75 -7.73 6.61 -5.65
N THR A 76 -8.94 6.67 -6.18
CA THR A 76 -10.01 7.53 -5.65
C THR A 76 -10.34 7.17 -4.20
N SER A 77 -10.40 5.87 -3.85
CA SER A 77 -10.69 5.45 -2.48
C SER A 77 -9.61 5.91 -1.49
N ILE A 78 -8.33 5.87 -1.90
CA ILE A 78 -7.22 6.44 -1.12
C ILE A 78 -7.44 7.94 -0.90
N GLY A 79 -7.77 8.67 -1.95
CA GLY A 79 -8.06 10.10 -1.85
C GLY A 79 -9.23 10.41 -0.93
N LEU A 80 -10.34 9.67 -1.06
CA LEU A 80 -11.52 9.80 -0.21
C LEU A 80 -11.27 9.40 1.26
N SER A 81 -10.22 8.64 1.55
CA SER A 81 -9.82 8.31 2.93
C SER A 81 -8.91 9.37 3.56
N ALA A 82 -8.43 10.36 2.78
CA ALA A 82 -7.54 11.42 3.23
C ALA A 82 -8.32 12.59 3.88
N ASP A 83 -8.39 12.58 5.21
CA ASP A 83 -9.09 13.56 6.03
C ASP A 83 -8.10 14.56 6.67
N PHE A 84 -8.21 15.84 6.38
CA PHE A 84 -7.35 16.88 6.94
C PHE A 84 -7.48 17.03 8.46
N SER A 85 -8.63 16.71 9.05
CA SER A 85 -8.81 16.73 10.49
C SER A 85 -7.93 15.69 11.17
N ARG A 86 -7.85 14.50 10.57
CA ARG A 86 -6.97 13.40 11.04
C ARG A 86 -5.49 13.73 10.82
N LEU A 87 -5.16 14.38 9.71
CA LEU A 87 -3.81 14.86 9.42
C LEU A 87 -3.35 15.88 10.45
N LYS A 88 -4.23 16.84 10.79
CA LYS A 88 -3.98 17.85 11.83
C LYS A 88 -3.79 17.21 13.21
N ALA A 89 -4.54 16.17 13.55
CA ALA A 89 -4.37 15.42 14.81
C ALA A 89 -3.02 14.70 14.92
N GLY A 90 -2.38 14.36 13.79
CA GLY A 90 -1.03 13.76 13.75
C GLY A 90 0.09 14.72 14.14
N GLY A 91 -0.14 16.02 14.06
CA GLY A 91 0.78 17.07 14.50
C GLY A 91 2.17 17.06 13.85
N ILE A 92 3.13 17.68 14.54
CA ILE A 92 4.53 17.81 14.09
C ILE A 92 5.20 16.44 13.79
N PRO A 93 5.03 15.38 14.60
CA PRO A 93 5.66 14.09 14.31
C PRO A 93 5.26 13.50 12.95
N LEU A 94 4.00 13.69 12.53
CA LEU A 94 3.54 13.22 11.23
C LEU A 94 4.19 14.01 10.09
N VAL A 95 4.33 15.33 10.22
CA VAL A 95 4.99 16.18 9.23
C VAL A 95 6.47 15.80 9.10
N VAL A 96 7.17 15.60 10.22
CA VAL A 96 8.57 15.17 10.23
C VAL A 96 8.73 13.81 9.57
N PHE A 97 7.87 12.84 9.91
CA PHE A 97 7.92 11.52 9.29
C PHE A 97 7.67 11.58 7.77
N THR A 98 6.69 12.38 7.35
CA THR A 98 6.40 12.58 5.92
C THR A 98 7.58 13.21 5.18
N ALA A 99 8.26 14.19 5.79
CA ALA A 99 9.47 14.80 5.23
C ALA A 99 10.62 13.79 5.12
N ILE A 100 10.81 12.93 6.13
CA ILE A 100 11.82 11.85 6.12
C ILE A 100 11.53 10.85 4.98
N VAL A 101 10.27 10.43 4.81
CA VAL A 101 9.88 9.52 3.73
C VAL A 101 10.06 10.19 2.36
N GLY A 102 9.65 11.45 2.22
CA GLY A 102 9.86 12.22 0.99
C GLY A 102 11.34 12.36 0.62
N ALA A 103 12.21 12.65 1.59
CA ALA A 103 13.65 12.67 1.38
C ALA A 103 14.19 11.29 0.96
N PHE A 104 13.66 10.22 1.52
CA PHE A 104 14.04 8.86 1.13
C PHE A 104 13.65 8.54 -0.32
N ILE A 105 12.48 8.95 -0.78
CA ILE A 105 12.06 8.80 -2.18
C ILE A 105 13.08 9.44 -3.12
N PHE A 106 13.57 10.64 -2.78
CA PHE A 106 14.61 11.30 -3.55
C PHE A 106 15.91 10.47 -3.58
N VAL A 107 16.38 9.97 -2.44
CA VAL A 107 17.57 9.10 -2.33
C VAL A 107 17.39 7.82 -3.16
N GLN A 108 16.23 7.17 -3.08
CA GLN A 108 15.90 5.99 -3.88
C GLN A 108 16.00 6.27 -5.38
N ASN A 109 15.46 7.40 -5.83
CA ASN A 109 15.48 7.78 -7.24
C ASN A 109 16.90 8.03 -7.72
N VAL A 110 17.72 8.77 -6.96
CA VAL A 110 19.11 9.03 -7.32
C VAL A 110 19.91 7.72 -7.45
N ILE A 111 19.76 6.81 -6.48
CA ILE A 111 20.46 5.52 -6.49
C ILE A 111 19.93 4.62 -7.61
N GLY A 112 18.62 4.54 -7.80
CA GLY A 112 17.99 3.72 -8.83
C GLY A 112 18.41 4.16 -10.23
N VAL A 113 18.31 5.46 -10.54
CA VAL A 113 18.72 6.04 -11.82
C VAL A 113 20.23 5.88 -12.04
N GLY A 114 21.04 6.11 -10.99
CA GLY A 114 22.48 5.94 -11.04
C GLY A 114 22.87 4.50 -11.39
N LEU A 115 22.33 3.51 -10.70
CA LEU A 115 22.60 2.09 -10.95
C LEU A 115 22.08 1.63 -12.32
N ALA A 116 20.87 2.05 -12.73
CA ALA A 116 20.35 1.76 -14.07
C ALA A 116 21.31 2.28 -15.15
N SER A 117 21.80 3.50 -14.99
CA SER A 117 22.77 4.11 -15.92
C SER A 117 24.11 3.37 -15.95
N VAL A 118 24.63 2.94 -14.80
CA VAL A 118 25.89 2.14 -14.71
C VAL A 118 25.73 0.80 -15.42
N PHE A 119 24.55 0.17 -15.35
CA PHE A 119 24.27 -1.08 -16.07
C PHE A 119 23.90 -0.88 -17.55
N GLY A 120 23.94 0.33 -18.08
CA GLY A 120 23.55 0.63 -19.44
C GLY A 120 22.05 0.50 -19.72
N LEU A 121 21.22 0.48 -18.68
CA LEU A 121 19.78 0.48 -18.79
C LEU A 121 19.24 1.90 -18.98
N HIS A 122 18.03 2.02 -19.51
CA HIS A 122 17.37 3.32 -19.56
C HIS A 122 17.23 3.91 -18.15
N PRO A 123 17.55 5.19 -17.89
CA PRO A 123 17.54 5.79 -16.55
C PRO A 123 16.18 5.65 -15.83
N MET A 124 15.07 5.72 -16.57
CA MET A 124 13.71 5.53 -16.02
C MET A 124 13.47 4.12 -15.47
N THR A 125 14.28 3.12 -15.86
CA THR A 125 14.27 1.79 -15.24
C THR A 125 14.59 1.87 -13.75
N GLY A 126 15.47 2.80 -13.35
CA GLY A 126 15.81 3.04 -11.96
C GLY A 126 14.65 3.62 -11.13
N LEU A 127 13.73 4.35 -11.75
CA LEU A 127 12.52 4.85 -11.08
C LEU A 127 11.51 3.73 -10.85
N ILE A 128 11.25 2.88 -11.87
CA ILE A 128 10.30 1.78 -11.74
C ILE A 128 10.81 0.69 -10.80
N THR A 129 12.11 0.43 -10.74
CA THR A 129 12.73 -0.51 -9.79
C THR A 129 13.09 0.16 -8.45
N GLY A 130 12.77 1.43 -8.28
CA GLY A 130 13.01 2.26 -7.10
C GLY A 130 11.71 2.71 -6.44
N SER A 131 11.53 4.01 -6.29
CA SER A 131 10.44 4.59 -5.50
C SER A 131 9.04 4.27 -6.01
N ILE A 132 8.85 4.16 -7.33
CA ILE A 132 7.54 3.87 -7.90
C ILE A 132 6.97 2.54 -7.38
N THR A 133 7.83 1.54 -7.19
CA THR A 133 7.43 0.20 -6.76
C THR A 133 7.68 -0.06 -5.29
N LEU A 134 8.87 0.31 -4.80
CA LEU A 134 9.28 -0.02 -3.44
C LEU A 134 8.61 0.86 -2.38
N THR A 135 8.25 2.10 -2.73
CA THR A 135 7.48 3.00 -1.85
C THR A 135 6.00 3.05 -2.23
N GLY A 136 5.71 3.00 -3.53
CA GLY A 136 4.35 3.12 -4.03
C GLY A 136 3.60 1.80 -4.22
N GLY A 137 4.31 0.67 -4.35
CA GLY A 137 3.73 -0.67 -4.48
C GLY A 137 3.21 -1.01 -5.89
N HIS A 138 2.42 -2.08 -5.97
CA HIS A 138 1.90 -2.61 -7.23
C HIS A 138 0.95 -1.64 -7.96
N GLY A 139 0.17 -0.85 -7.19
CA GLY A 139 -0.79 0.10 -7.75
C GLY A 139 -0.09 1.20 -8.55
N THR A 140 0.87 1.87 -7.95
CA THR A 140 1.66 2.92 -8.60
C THR A 140 2.53 2.37 -9.72
N ALA A 141 3.08 1.16 -9.57
CA ALA A 141 3.80 0.47 -10.62
C ALA A 141 2.97 0.35 -11.91
N ALA A 142 1.75 -0.16 -11.79
CA ALA A 142 0.86 -0.29 -12.93
C ALA A 142 0.32 1.05 -13.43
N GLY A 143 0.12 2.03 -12.53
CA GLY A 143 -0.33 3.37 -12.91
C GLY A 143 0.70 4.13 -13.75
N TRP A 144 1.99 4.02 -13.42
CA TRP A 144 3.08 4.66 -14.15
C TRP A 144 3.57 3.87 -15.38
N ALA A 145 3.31 2.57 -15.47
CA ALA A 145 3.83 1.72 -16.53
C ALA A 145 3.50 2.24 -17.95
N PRO A 146 2.28 2.70 -18.29
CA PRO A 146 1.98 3.20 -19.61
C PRO A 146 2.83 4.40 -20.01
N ASP A 147 3.11 5.33 -19.09
CA ASP A 147 3.92 6.50 -19.38
C ASP A 147 5.41 6.16 -19.47
N LEU A 148 5.90 5.27 -18.62
CA LEU A 148 7.28 4.77 -18.71
C LEU A 148 7.55 4.01 -20.01
N ILE A 149 6.55 3.29 -20.55
CA ILE A 149 6.66 2.67 -21.88
C ILE A 149 6.83 3.73 -22.95
N LYS A 150 6.06 4.84 -22.91
CA LYS A 150 6.22 5.97 -23.83
C LYS A 150 7.63 6.62 -23.72
N TYR A 151 8.17 6.67 -22.51
CA TYR A 151 9.51 7.22 -22.23
C TYR A 151 10.67 6.24 -22.50
N GLY A 152 10.42 5.07 -23.10
CA GLY A 152 11.45 4.16 -23.57
C GLY A 152 11.80 3.01 -22.62
N VAL A 153 10.90 2.61 -21.74
CA VAL A 153 11.01 1.40 -20.91
C VAL A 153 9.92 0.38 -21.31
N PRO A 154 10.10 -0.41 -22.37
CA PRO A 154 9.05 -1.30 -22.89
C PRO A 154 8.53 -2.31 -21.87
N ALA A 155 9.41 -2.82 -20.99
CA ALA A 155 9.08 -3.80 -19.95
C ALA A 155 8.68 -3.14 -18.60
N ALA A 156 8.20 -1.88 -18.59
CA ALA A 156 7.91 -1.17 -17.36
C ALA A 156 6.84 -1.87 -16.50
N ALA A 157 5.82 -2.46 -17.11
CA ALA A 157 4.78 -3.17 -16.37
C ALA A 157 5.34 -4.41 -15.65
N GLU A 158 6.13 -5.20 -16.35
CA GLU A 158 6.76 -6.43 -15.85
C GLU A 158 7.81 -6.11 -14.77
N LEU A 159 8.67 -5.13 -15.02
CA LEU A 159 9.66 -4.65 -14.06
C LEU A 159 8.98 -4.10 -12.80
N GLY A 160 7.91 -3.34 -12.98
CA GLY A 160 7.14 -2.79 -11.89
C GLY A 160 6.51 -3.86 -11.00
N MET A 161 5.83 -4.84 -11.59
CA MET A 161 5.20 -5.92 -10.84
C MET A 161 6.22 -6.81 -10.13
N ALA A 162 7.32 -7.17 -10.80
CA ALA A 162 8.39 -7.96 -10.22
C ALA A 162 9.06 -7.21 -9.05
N SER A 163 9.37 -5.93 -9.22
CA SER A 163 10.01 -5.10 -8.19
C SER A 163 9.10 -4.85 -6.98
N ALA A 164 7.80 -4.60 -7.21
CA ALA A 164 6.83 -4.43 -6.13
C ALA A 164 6.63 -5.72 -5.33
N THR A 165 6.58 -6.88 -6.01
CA THR A 165 6.51 -8.19 -5.35
C THR A 165 7.77 -8.47 -4.53
N PHE A 166 8.95 -8.18 -5.08
CA PHE A 166 10.21 -8.28 -4.36
C PHE A 166 10.19 -7.38 -3.11
N GLY A 167 9.76 -6.12 -3.26
CA GLY A 167 9.67 -5.15 -2.18
C GLY A 167 8.78 -5.61 -1.03
N LEU A 168 7.61 -6.16 -1.35
CA LEU A 168 6.67 -6.70 -0.38
C LEU A 168 7.30 -7.84 0.45
N VAL A 169 7.94 -8.80 -0.23
CA VAL A 169 8.60 -9.93 0.44
C VAL A 169 9.80 -9.47 1.26
N ALA A 170 10.66 -8.63 0.68
CA ALA A 170 11.83 -8.10 1.36
C ALA A 170 11.46 -7.27 2.59
N GLY A 171 10.45 -6.40 2.47
CA GLY A 171 9.94 -5.59 3.57
C GLY A 171 9.40 -6.43 4.73
N GLY A 172 8.65 -7.48 4.43
CA GLY A 172 8.16 -8.44 5.42
C GLY A 172 9.29 -9.16 6.17
N ILE A 173 10.37 -9.51 5.46
CA ILE A 173 11.54 -10.19 6.06
C ILE A 173 12.35 -9.22 6.94
N ILE A 174 12.51 -7.95 6.51
CA ILE A 174 13.46 -7.01 7.09
C ILE A 174 12.86 -6.22 8.26
N GLY A 175 11.58 -5.85 8.18
CA GLY A 175 10.94 -4.99 9.17
C GLY A 175 11.04 -5.53 10.61
N GLY A 176 10.76 -6.81 10.81
CA GLY A 176 10.87 -7.48 12.11
C GLY A 176 12.27 -7.44 12.72
N PRO A 177 13.31 -7.93 12.04
CA PRO A 177 14.70 -7.85 12.51
C PRO A 177 15.18 -6.43 12.82
N VAL A 178 14.82 -5.43 11.99
CA VAL A 178 15.18 -4.02 12.24
C VAL A 178 14.52 -3.53 13.52
N ALA A 179 13.22 -3.78 13.72
CA ALA A 179 12.52 -3.44 14.97
C ALA A 179 13.19 -4.05 16.18
N ARG A 180 13.41 -5.38 16.17
CA ARG A 180 14.05 -6.11 17.29
C ARG A 180 15.43 -5.55 17.62
N ARG A 181 16.26 -5.28 16.61
CA ARG A 181 17.61 -4.73 16.81
C ARG A 181 17.56 -3.35 17.48
N LEU A 182 16.65 -2.48 17.05
CA LEU A 182 16.50 -1.14 17.60
C LEU A 182 15.94 -1.17 19.02
N ILE A 183 14.94 -2.01 19.29
CA ILE A 183 14.33 -2.16 20.62
C ILE A 183 15.35 -2.78 21.60
N ASN A 184 16.10 -3.81 21.21
CA ASN A 184 17.13 -4.43 22.04
C ASN A 184 18.24 -3.44 22.42
N LYS A 185 18.61 -2.52 21.50
CA LYS A 185 19.60 -1.47 21.74
C LYS A 185 19.16 -0.48 22.83
N MET A 186 17.86 -0.36 23.09
CA MET A 186 17.32 0.53 24.16
C MET A 186 17.33 -0.14 25.55
N GLY A 187 17.81 -1.37 25.69
CA GLY A 187 17.85 -2.10 26.96
C GLY A 187 16.46 -2.53 27.49
N ARG A 188 15.40 -2.34 26.70
CA ARG A 188 14.07 -2.85 27.01
C ARG A 188 13.95 -4.27 26.42
N LYS A 189 13.69 -5.27 27.29
CA LYS A 189 13.34 -6.62 26.82
C LYS A 189 12.09 -6.52 25.94
N PRO A 190 12.05 -7.21 24.79
CA PRO A 190 10.80 -7.36 24.04
C PRO A 190 9.75 -7.93 25.01
N LEU A 191 8.56 -7.38 25.05
CA LEU A 191 7.45 -8.06 25.67
C LEU A 191 7.24 -9.35 24.86
N ASP A 192 7.50 -10.49 25.47
CA ASP A 192 7.17 -11.78 24.87
C ASP A 192 5.67 -11.81 24.60
N SER A 193 5.28 -12.23 23.39
CA SER A 193 3.86 -12.33 23.01
C SER A 193 3.05 -13.16 24.01
N ALA A 194 3.69 -14.15 24.64
CA ALA A 194 3.11 -14.96 25.72
C ALA A 194 2.85 -14.18 27.01
N THR A 195 3.63 -13.13 27.31
CA THR A 195 3.38 -12.27 28.50
C THR A 195 2.27 -11.26 28.25
N VAL A 196 2.07 -10.81 27.01
CA VAL A 196 0.95 -9.93 26.64
C VAL A 196 -0.38 -10.69 26.69
N GLU A 197 -0.41 -11.94 26.21
CA GLU A 197 -1.58 -12.82 26.36
C GLU A 197 -1.84 -13.21 27.82
N ALA A 198 -0.80 -13.51 28.59
CA ALA A 198 -0.93 -13.85 30.02
C ALA A 198 -1.34 -12.66 30.89
N ASP A 199 -0.88 -11.44 30.54
CA ASP A 199 -1.28 -10.21 31.24
C ASP A 199 -2.71 -9.79 30.86
N HIS A 200 -3.15 -10.01 29.62
CA HIS A 200 -4.55 -9.84 29.23
C HIS A 200 -5.48 -10.86 29.91
N LEU A 201 -5.04 -12.11 30.10
CA LEU A 201 -5.82 -13.13 30.80
C LEU A 201 -5.82 -12.92 32.33
N ARG A 202 -4.78 -12.29 32.89
CA ARG A 202 -4.73 -11.97 34.33
C ARG A 202 -5.47 -10.70 34.71
N SER A 203 -5.56 -9.72 33.80
CA SER A 203 -6.27 -8.46 34.08
C SER A 203 -7.81 -8.59 33.97
N THR A 204 -8.31 -9.72 33.48
CA THR A 204 -9.78 -9.97 33.36
C THR A 204 -10.40 -10.64 34.58
N ASP A 205 -9.61 -11.17 35.52
CA ASP A 205 -10.17 -11.92 36.65
C ASP A 205 -10.31 -11.13 37.96
N ASP A 206 -9.67 -9.94 38.12
CA ASP A 206 -9.63 -9.26 39.40
C ASP A 206 -10.14 -7.80 39.42
N ASP A 207 -10.68 -7.25 38.33
CA ASP A 207 -11.23 -5.88 38.32
C ASP A 207 -12.73 -5.91 37.92
N PRO A 208 -13.66 -5.78 38.89
CA PRO A 208 -15.09 -5.87 38.64
C PRO A 208 -15.65 -4.67 37.84
N ASP A 209 -14.82 -3.68 37.49
CA ASP A 209 -15.25 -2.48 36.75
C ASP A 209 -14.82 -2.47 35.26
N TYR A 210 -14.10 -3.51 34.79
CA TYR A 210 -13.86 -3.73 33.37
C TYR A 210 -15.01 -4.56 32.79
N SER A 211 -16.08 -3.87 32.37
CA SER A 211 -17.08 -4.54 31.54
C SER A 211 -16.41 -4.90 30.20
N THR A 212 -16.46 -6.19 29.84
CA THR A 212 -16.06 -6.73 28.53
C THR A 212 -16.77 -6.04 27.36
N ASP A 213 -17.66 -5.12 27.64
CA ASP A 213 -18.43 -4.31 26.68
C ASP A 213 -17.63 -3.21 25.98
N ASP A 214 -16.49 -2.77 26.53
CA ASP A 214 -15.69 -1.65 25.97
C ASP A 214 -14.52 -2.09 25.08
N MET A 215 -14.19 -3.39 25.04
CA MET A 215 -13.03 -3.90 24.29
C MET A 215 -13.32 -4.37 22.86
N PHE A 216 -14.54 -4.62 22.51
CA PHE A 216 -14.96 -4.96 21.15
C PHE A 216 -15.97 -3.97 20.65
N GLU A 217 -15.78 -3.43 19.44
CA GLU A 217 -16.84 -2.70 18.74
C GLU A 217 -18.09 -3.58 18.75
N ARG A 218 -19.16 -3.13 19.44
CA ARG A 218 -20.41 -3.86 19.47
C ARG A 218 -20.89 -4.03 18.03
N ALA A 219 -21.14 -5.25 17.61
CA ALA A 219 -21.66 -5.55 16.28
C ALA A 219 -22.96 -4.76 15.99
N GLU A 220 -23.69 -4.36 17.00
CA GLU A 220 -24.90 -3.53 16.93
C GLU A 220 -24.64 -2.06 16.58
N GLN A 221 -23.41 -1.54 16.73
CA GLN A 221 -23.06 -0.15 16.39
C GLN A 221 -22.34 0.00 15.04
N THR A 222 -21.99 -1.11 14.37
CA THR A 222 -21.40 -1.04 13.04
C THR A 222 -22.48 -0.69 12.01
N ARG A 223 -22.39 0.51 11.42
CA ARG A 223 -23.24 0.90 10.28
C ARG A 223 -23.03 -0.11 9.15
N LEU A 224 -24.08 -0.89 8.85
CA LEU A 224 -24.05 -1.87 7.77
C LEU A 224 -24.02 -1.18 6.41
N ILE A 225 -23.35 -1.80 5.43
CA ILE A 225 -23.40 -1.35 4.05
C ILE A 225 -24.79 -1.68 3.49
N THR A 226 -25.58 -0.63 3.23
CA THR A 226 -26.88 -0.72 2.59
C THR A 226 -26.79 -0.38 1.11
N ALA A 227 -27.81 -0.72 0.33
CA ALA A 227 -27.88 -0.32 -1.08
C ALA A 227 -27.74 1.19 -1.24
N THR A 228 -28.37 1.98 -0.37
CA THR A 228 -28.27 3.45 -0.39
C THR A 228 -26.84 3.93 -0.16
N SER A 229 -26.17 3.42 0.89
CA SER A 229 -24.77 3.82 1.15
C SER A 229 -23.79 3.35 0.07
N ALA A 230 -24.06 2.23 -0.57
CA ALA A 230 -23.30 1.77 -1.73
C ALA A 230 -23.48 2.71 -2.94
N ILE A 231 -24.72 3.14 -3.21
CA ILE A 231 -25.01 4.10 -4.30
C ILE A 231 -24.35 5.45 -4.02
N GLU A 232 -24.43 5.96 -2.78
CA GLU A 232 -23.75 7.20 -2.38
C GLU A 232 -22.23 7.11 -2.61
N THR A 233 -21.63 6.00 -2.23
CA THR A 233 -20.19 5.75 -2.42
C THR A 233 -19.83 5.66 -3.91
N LEU A 234 -20.63 4.94 -4.71
CA LEU A 234 -20.44 4.85 -6.16
C LEU A 234 -20.60 6.21 -6.84
N ALA A 235 -21.53 7.06 -6.39
CA ALA A 235 -21.70 8.42 -6.90
C ALA A 235 -20.45 9.28 -6.62
N MET A 236 -19.85 9.14 -5.43
CA MET A 236 -18.59 9.83 -5.10
C MET A 236 -17.44 9.35 -5.99
N PHE A 237 -17.32 8.03 -6.22
CA PHE A 237 -16.34 7.51 -7.17
C PHE A 237 -16.57 8.06 -8.57
N ALA A 238 -17.80 8.03 -9.08
CA ALA A 238 -18.13 8.54 -10.40
C ALA A 238 -17.79 10.03 -10.56
N ALA A 239 -18.06 10.84 -9.53
CA ALA A 239 -17.68 12.26 -9.52
C ALA A 239 -16.15 12.45 -9.60
N CYS A 240 -15.38 11.67 -8.84
CA CYS A 240 -13.91 11.74 -8.87
C CYS A 240 -13.33 11.23 -10.19
N LEU A 241 -13.91 10.18 -10.78
CA LEU A 241 -13.49 9.67 -12.09
C LEU A 241 -13.77 10.71 -13.19
N SER A 242 -14.92 11.36 -13.15
CA SER A 242 -15.26 12.45 -14.07
C SER A 242 -14.33 13.64 -13.91
N PHE A 243 -13.99 14.00 -12.68
CA PHE A 243 -12.99 15.02 -12.39
C PHE A 243 -11.61 14.62 -12.97
N ALA A 244 -11.17 13.37 -12.77
CA ALA A 244 -9.90 12.88 -13.29
C ALA A 244 -9.86 12.91 -14.83
N GLU A 245 -10.97 12.61 -15.51
CA GLU A 245 -11.07 12.68 -16.97
C GLU A 245 -10.90 14.12 -17.48
N ILE A 246 -11.57 15.09 -16.83
CA ILE A 246 -11.47 16.51 -17.19
C ILE A 246 -10.05 17.02 -16.94
N MET A 247 -9.47 16.70 -15.79
CA MET A 247 -8.13 17.16 -15.42
C MET A 247 -7.03 16.53 -16.26
N ASP A 248 -7.14 15.25 -16.63
CA ASP A 248 -6.22 14.58 -17.55
C ASP A 248 -6.20 15.27 -18.93
N GLY A 249 -7.38 15.70 -19.42
CA GLY A 249 -7.47 16.47 -20.67
C GLY A 249 -6.80 17.85 -20.60
N ILE A 250 -6.95 18.55 -19.47
CA ILE A 250 -6.33 19.86 -19.23
C ILE A 250 -4.82 19.71 -19.02
N ASP A 251 -4.41 18.70 -18.23
CA ASP A 251 -3.02 18.46 -17.86
C ASP A 251 -2.15 18.17 -19.10
N LYS A 252 -2.60 17.28 -19.97
CA LYS A 252 -1.91 16.95 -21.22
C LYS A 252 -1.70 18.15 -22.15
N GLN A 253 -2.56 19.15 -22.05
CA GLN A 253 -2.48 20.33 -22.91
C GLN A 253 -1.65 21.47 -22.29
N TYR A 254 -1.65 21.62 -20.95
CA TYR A 254 -1.18 22.85 -20.32
C TYR A 254 -0.24 22.66 -19.12
N LEU A 255 -0.07 21.45 -18.56
CA LEU A 255 0.64 21.25 -17.29
C LEU A 255 1.82 20.26 -17.40
N PHE A 256 1.74 19.15 -16.67
CA PHE A 256 2.90 18.26 -16.42
C PHE A 256 2.78 16.87 -17.04
N ASP A 257 1.68 16.54 -17.75
CA ASP A 257 1.36 15.21 -18.30
C ASP A 257 1.43 14.11 -17.23
N LEU A 258 0.72 14.33 -16.11
CA LEU A 258 0.65 13.37 -15.00
C LEU A 258 -0.29 12.21 -15.36
N PRO A 259 0.00 10.98 -14.86
CA PRO A 259 -0.91 9.86 -15.03
C PRO A 259 -2.31 10.13 -14.45
N LYS A 260 -3.36 9.72 -15.15
CA LYS A 260 -4.77 9.97 -14.78
C LYS A 260 -5.11 9.57 -13.34
N PHE A 261 -4.49 8.50 -12.80
CA PHE A 261 -4.76 8.05 -11.43
C PHE A 261 -4.38 9.10 -10.36
N VAL A 262 -3.39 9.96 -10.65
CA VAL A 262 -2.99 11.06 -9.74
C VAL A 262 -4.15 12.05 -9.61
N TRP A 263 -4.82 12.37 -10.70
CA TRP A 263 -6.00 13.24 -10.70
C TRP A 263 -7.20 12.58 -10.01
N ALA A 264 -7.38 11.26 -10.15
CA ALA A 264 -8.41 10.52 -9.44
C ALA A 264 -8.21 10.55 -7.92
N LEU A 265 -6.97 10.34 -7.46
CA LEU A 265 -6.59 10.46 -6.06
C LEU A 265 -6.81 11.89 -5.54
N PHE A 266 -6.33 12.90 -6.26
CA PHE A 266 -6.48 14.31 -5.89
C PHE A 266 -7.95 14.73 -5.83
N GLY A 267 -8.77 14.31 -6.80
CA GLY A 267 -10.22 14.50 -6.80
C GLY A 267 -10.88 13.92 -5.55
N GLY A 268 -10.47 12.73 -5.13
CA GLY A 268 -10.92 12.11 -3.88
C GLY A 268 -10.57 12.95 -2.65
N VAL A 269 -9.32 13.44 -2.55
CA VAL A 269 -8.89 14.32 -1.45
C VAL A 269 -9.73 15.59 -1.40
N VAL A 270 -9.91 16.26 -2.53
CA VAL A 270 -10.69 17.50 -2.62
C VAL A 270 -12.15 17.23 -2.23
N LEU A 271 -12.78 16.23 -2.86
CA LEU A 271 -14.19 15.91 -2.61
C LEU A 271 -14.43 15.56 -1.14
N ARG A 272 -13.58 14.72 -0.52
CA ARG A 272 -13.65 14.37 0.91
C ARG A 272 -13.67 15.63 1.78
N ASN A 273 -12.68 16.46 1.61
CA ASN A 273 -12.49 17.61 2.50
C ASN A 273 -13.53 18.70 2.27
N VAL A 274 -14.04 18.88 1.05
CA VAL A 274 -15.16 19.78 0.75
C VAL A 274 -16.46 19.26 1.37
N LEU A 275 -16.79 17.97 1.20
CA LEU A 275 -18.01 17.39 1.76
C LEU A 275 -18.01 17.44 3.29
N VAL A 276 -16.90 17.12 3.93
CA VAL A 276 -16.80 17.12 5.40
C VAL A 276 -16.77 18.53 5.97
N SER A 277 -15.97 19.45 5.41
CA SER A 277 -15.79 20.79 5.98
C SER A 277 -16.92 21.76 5.63
N ALA A 278 -17.38 21.78 4.38
CA ALA A 278 -18.42 22.72 3.92
C ALA A 278 -19.84 22.19 4.17
N PHE A 279 -20.08 20.90 3.89
CA PHE A 279 -21.42 20.30 3.97
C PHE A 279 -21.64 19.47 5.24
N LYS A 280 -20.63 19.28 6.09
CA LYS A 280 -20.68 18.45 7.30
C LYS A 280 -21.20 17.02 7.01
N PHE A 281 -20.94 16.53 5.80
CA PHE A 281 -21.41 15.24 5.33
C PHE A 281 -20.69 14.11 6.12
N ASN A 282 -21.45 13.17 6.64
CA ASN A 282 -20.90 12.03 7.36
C ASN A 282 -20.48 10.93 6.39
N MET A 283 -19.20 10.93 6.04
CA MET A 283 -18.62 9.96 5.11
C MET A 283 -18.69 8.54 5.68
N PHE A 284 -19.04 7.58 4.83
CA PHE A 284 -19.06 6.18 5.20
C PHE A 284 -17.74 5.48 4.80
N ASP A 285 -16.70 5.70 5.60
CA ASP A 285 -15.33 5.22 5.33
C ASP A 285 -15.29 3.72 5.03
N ARG A 286 -16.09 2.89 5.75
CA ARG A 286 -16.12 1.43 5.55
C ARG A 286 -16.57 1.02 4.13
N ALA A 287 -17.55 1.71 3.55
CA ALA A 287 -17.96 1.41 2.18
C ALA A 287 -16.87 1.81 1.18
N ILE A 288 -16.23 2.97 1.39
CA ILE A 288 -15.10 3.43 0.56
C ILE A 288 -13.96 2.40 0.61
N ASP A 289 -13.60 1.91 1.80
CA ASP A 289 -12.54 0.92 1.98
C ASP A 289 -12.89 -0.43 1.31
N VAL A 290 -14.14 -0.90 1.44
CA VAL A 290 -14.58 -2.17 0.83
C VAL A 290 -14.53 -2.10 -0.70
N PHE A 291 -15.07 -1.04 -1.31
CA PHE A 291 -15.02 -0.85 -2.76
C PHE A 291 -13.59 -0.62 -3.25
N GLY A 292 -12.78 0.15 -2.53
CA GLY A 292 -11.38 0.41 -2.83
C GLY A 292 -10.55 -0.88 -2.85
N ASN A 293 -10.65 -1.70 -1.79
CA ASN A 293 -9.92 -2.96 -1.68
C ASN A 293 -10.37 -4.01 -2.72
N ALA A 294 -11.68 -4.10 -2.99
CA ALA A 294 -12.19 -4.97 -4.04
C ALA A 294 -11.67 -4.54 -5.42
N SER A 295 -11.66 -3.23 -5.70
CA SER A 295 -11.13 -2.67 -6.94
C SER A 295 -9.63 -2.90 -7.08
N LEU A 296 -8.84 -2.71 -6.00
CA LEU A 296 -7.42 -3.05 -5.99
C LEU A 296 -7.18 -4.52 -6.35
N SER A 297 -7.93 -5.42 -5.72
CA SER A 297 -7.78 -6.86 -5.96
C SER A 297 -8.05 -7.25 -7.40
N LEU A 298 -9.15 -6.76 -7.98
CA LEU A 298 -9.52 -7.00 -9.39
C LEU A 298 -8.51 -6.37 -10.34
N PHE A 299 -8.13 -5.12 -10.10
CA PHE A 299 -7.12 -4.42 -10.87
C PHE A 299 -5.79 -5.19 -10.91
N LEU A 300 -5.27 -5.61 -9.74
CA LEU A 300 -4.01 -6.36 -9.68
C LEU A 300 -4.10 -7.72 -10.39
N ALA A 301 -5.21 -8.44 -10.22
CA ALA A 301 -5.41 -9.73 -10.93
C ALA A 301 -5.40 -9.54 -12.46
N MET A 302 -6.08 -8.50 -12.97
CA MET A 302 -6.08 -8.17 -14.40
C MET A 302 -4.70 -7.71 -14.89
N ALA A 303 -4.00 -6.90 -14.11
CA ALA A 303 -2.66 -6.44 -14.44
C ALA A 303 -1.66 -7.60 -14.54
N LEU A 304 -1.75 -8.57 -13.61
CA LEU A 304 -0.89 -9.75 -13.58
C LEU A 304 -1.22 -10.74 -14.74
N LEU A 305 -2.49 -10.82 -15.17
CA LEU A 305 -2.87 -11.59 -16.37
C LEU A 305 -2.25 -11.02 -17.66
N ASN A 306 -2.01 -9.72 -17.71
CA ASN A 306 -1.39 -9.04 -18.85
C ASN A 306 0.15 -9.08 -18.83
N LEU A 307 0.78 -9.65 -17.79
CA LEU A 307 2.25 -9.69 -17.71
C LEU A 307 2.88 -10.58 -18.79
N GLN A 308 3.84 -10.01 -19.48
CA GLN A 308 4.64 -10.70 -20.50
C GLN A 308 6.02 -11.05 -19.91
N LEU A 309 6.07 -12.10 -19.08
CA LEU A 309 7.28 -12.47 -18.31
C LEU A 309 8.52 -12.71 -19.20
N TRP A 310 8.34 -13.01 -20.49
CA TRP A 310 9.46 -13.15 -21.44
C TRP A 310 10.21 -11.84 -21.69
N GLN A 311 9.59 -10.68 -21.43
CA GLN A 311 10.27 -9.39 -21.55
C GLN A 311 11.30 -9.14 -20.43
N LEU A 312 11.21 -9.88 -19.33
CA LEU A 312 12.19 -9.81 -18.23
C LEU A 312 13.45 -10.63 -18.49
N THR A 313 13.43 -11.51 -19.50
CA THR A 313 14.60 -12.32 -19.84
C THR A 313 15.76 -11.43 -20.28
N GLY A 314 16.88 -11.54 -19.58
CA GLY A 314 18.05 -10.68 -19.83
C GLY A 314 18.19 -9.46 -18.88
N LEU A 315 17.12 -9.03 -18.25
CA LEU A 315 17.14 -7.89 -17.30
C LEU A 315 17.22 -8.34 -15.82
N ALA A 316 16.88 -9.61 -15.55
CA ALA A 316 16.70 -10.13 -14.19
C ALA A 316 17.92 -9.94 -13.29
N GLY A 317 19.14 -10.15 -13.79
CA GLY A 317 20.37 -9.99 -13.01
C GLY A 317 20.60 -8.55 -12.56
N GLN A 318 20.52 -7.61 -13.50
CA GLN A 318 20.73 -6.18 -13.25
C GLN A 318 19.65 -5.63 -12.30
N VAL A 319 18.39 -5.97 -12.54
CA VAL A 319 17.25 -5.57 -11.70
C VAL A 319 17.41 -6.11 -10.28
N THR A 320 17.80 -7.39 -10.12
CA THR A 320 18.05 -7.97 -8.81
C THR A 320 19.14 -7.22 -8.04
N VAL A 321 20.22 -6.83 -8.68
CA VAL A 321 21.27 -6.04 -8.02
C VAL A 321 20.74 -4.66 -7.60
N ILE A 322 20.00 -3.97 -8.47
CA ILE A 322 19.38 -2.68 -8.12
C ILE A 322 18.48 -2.83 -6.89
N LEU A 323 17.61 -3.83 -6.87
CA LEU A 323 16.68 -4.07 -5.77
C LEU A 323 17.39 -4.42 -4.45
N LEU A 324 18.45 -5.22 -4.51
CA LEU A 324 19.26 -5.55 -3.32
C LEU A 324 19.97 -4.32 -2.75
N VAL A 325 20.57 -3.48 -3.61
CA VAL A 325 21.20 -2.21 -3.18
C VAL A 325 20.17 -1.28 -2.56
N GLN A 326 19.01 -1.09 -3.21
CA GLN A 326 17.90 -0.30 -2.68
C GLN A 326 17.45 -0.80 -1.30
N THR A 327 17.39 -2.12 -1.12
CA THR A 327 17.05 -2.75 0.15
C THR A 327 18.05 -2.44 1.25
N VAL A 328 19.35 -2.55 0.95
CA VAL A 328 20.42 -2.19 1.92
C VAL A 328 20.34 -0.71 2.29
N VAL A 329 20.15 0.16 1.31
CA VAL A 329 20.00 1.61 1.55
C VAL A 329 18.77 1.90 2.41
N MET A 330 17.65 1.21 2.19
CA MET A 330 16.45 1.31 3.02
C MET A 330 16.74 0.96 4.48
N ILE A 331 17.41 -0.15 4.74
CA ILE A 331 17.77 -0.58 6.09
C ILE A 331 18.65 0.47 6.78
N LEU A 332 19.65 0.98 6.07
CA LEU A 332 20.55 2.01 6.59
C LEU A 332 19.77 3.30 6.86
N TYR A 333 18.96 3.74 5.93
CA TYR A 333 18.16 4.96 6.08
C TYR A 333 17.15 4.86 7.23
N ALA A 334 16.42 3.74 7.33
CA ALA A 334 15.49 3.50 8.42
C ALA A 334 16.19 3.50 9.80
N THR A 335 17.38 2.90 9.87
CA THR A 335 18.14 2.79 11.12
C THR A 335 18.81 4.09 11.53
N PHE A 336 19.42 4.83 10.58
CA PHE A 336 20.25 5.99 10.89
C PHE A 336 19.54 7.33 10.69
N VAL A 337 18.51 7.38 9.85
CA VAL A 337 17.75 8.60 9.60
C VAL A 337 16.39 8.52 10.29
N THR A 338 15.51 7.60 9.89
CA THR A 338 14.15 7.55 10.43
C THR A 338 14.14 7.38 11.94
N TYR A 339 14.87 6.39 12.46
CA TYR A 339 14.93 6.14 13.91
C TYR A 339 15.53 7.31 14.70
N VAL A 340 16.57 7.96 14.16
CA VAL A 340 17.26 9.06 14.85
C VAL A 340 16.41 10.32 14.88
N PHE A 341 15.81 10.70 13.76
CA PHE A 341 14.98 11.92 13.66
C PHE A 341 13.61 11.77 14.34
N MET A 342 13.15 10.54 14.55
CA MET A 342 11.91 10.24 15.27
C MET A 342 12.10 10.02 16.77
N ASN A 343 13.18 10.58 17.38
CA ASN A 343 13.40 10.66 18.82
C ASN A 343 14.01 9.43 19.50
N ARG A 344 14.42 8.40 18.76
CA ARG A 344 15.10 7.17 19.26
C ARG A 344 14.33 6.41 20.35
N ASP A 345 13.02 6.55 20.39
CA ASP A 345 12.14 5.84 21.33
C ASP A 345 11.60 4.53 20.73
N TYR A 346 10.77 3.82 21.52
CA TYR A 346 10.11 2.59 21.06
C TYR A 346 9.28 2.84 19.81
N ASP A 347 8.62 3.96 19.77
CA ASP A 347 7.76 4.37 18.70
C ASP A 347 8.55 4.68 17.41
N ALA A 348 9.72 5.29 17.56
CA ALA A 348 10.66 5.50 16.46
C ALA A 348 11.16 4.17 15.89
N ALA A 349 11.38 3.15 16.74
CA ALA A 349 11.75 1.82 16.28
C ALA A 349 10.63 1.14 15.47
N VAL A 350 9.37 1.29 15.92
CA VAL A 350 8.19 0.79 15.19
C VAL A 350 8.01 1.52 13.86
N LEU A 351 8.19 2.85 13.84
CA LEU A 351 8.12 3.64 12.61
C LEU A 351 9.25 3.30 11.63
N ALA A 352 10.47 3.08 12.13
CA ALA A 352 11.60 2.65 11.29
C ALA A 352 11.37 1.27 10.69
N ALA A 353 10.79 0.33 11.44
CA ALA A 353 10.39 -0.98 10.94
C ALA A 353 9.27 -0.89 9.89
N GLY A 354 8.26 -0.07 10.14
CA GLY A 354 7.19 0.22 9.18
C GLY A 354 7.72 0.88 7.90
N HIS A 355 8.74 1.73 8.01
CA HIS A 355 9.41 2.33 6.85
C HIS A 355 10.19 1.28 6.02
N CYS A 356 10.70 0.20 6.66
CA CYS A 356 11.32 -0.91 5.95
C CYS A 356 10.31 -1.84 5.24
N GLY A 357 9.08 -1.91 5.73
CA GLY A 357 8.00 -2.60 5.03
C GLY A 357 7.53 -1.73 3.87
N PHE A 358 7.98 -2.00 2.69
CA PHE A 358 7.83 -1.22 1.44
C PHE A 358 6.43 -0.69 1.08
N ASP A 359 5.40 -0.95 1.84
CA ASP A 359 4.10 -0.26 1.82
C ASP A 359 4.04 0.89 2.85
N GLY A 360 5.19 1.48 3.16
CA GLY A 360 5.48 2.30 4.33
C GLY A 360 4.61 3.55 4.53
N LEU A 361 3.99 4.10 3.50
CA LEU A 361 3.08 5.23 3.67
C LEU A 361 1.72 4.81 4.24
N LEU A 362 1.17 3.67 3.81
CA LEU A 362 -0.12 3.17 4.31
C LEU A 362 0.02 2.50 5.70
N HIS A 363 1.03 1.65 5.89
CA HIS A 363 1.26 0.96 7.17
C HIS A 363 1.86 1.88 8.23
N GLY A 364 2.72 2.83 7.86
CA GLY A 364 3.22 3.86 8.76
C GLY A 364 2.12 4.78 9.26
N ALA A 365 1.18 5.17 8.40
CA ALA A 365 0.00 5.94 8.78
C ALA A 365 -0.96 5.13 9.65
N LEU A 366 -1.12 3.82 9.41
CA LEU A 366 -1.91 2.90 10.24
C LEU A 366 -1.24 2.65 11.61
N ALA A 367 0.06 2.41 11.66
CA ALA A 367 0.83 2.27 12.90
C ALA A 367 0.81 3.58 13.72
N PHE A 368 0.89 4.73 13.04
CA PHE A 368 0.74 6.04 13.67
C PHE A 368 -0.69 6.27 14.21
N ARG A 369 -1.72 5.77 13.51
CA ARG A 369 -3.12 5.83 13.95
C ARG A 369 -3.36 5.02 15.23
N VAL A 370 -2.84 3.81 15.31
CA VAL A 370 -2.88 2.96 16.52
C VAL A 370 -2.18 3.64 17.70
N LYS A 371 -1.05 4.31 17.45
CA LYS A 371 -0.24 5.01 18.44
C LYS A 371 -0.92 6.27 18.98
N CYS A 372 -1.48 7.12 18.13
CA CYS A 372 -2.23 8.30 18.57
C CYS A 372 -3.41 7.90 19.47
N ARG A 373 -4.11 6.80 19.15
CA ARG A 373 -5.19 6.26 19.96
C ARG A 373 -4.69 5.78 21.34
N ARG A 374 -3.55 5.09 21.42
CA ARG A 374 -2.95 4.66 22.71
C ARG A 374 -2.47 5.84 23.56
N ARG A 375 -1.83 6.86 22.97
CA ARG A 375 -1.43 8.06 23.75
C ARG A 375 -2.61 8.87 24.27
N LEU A 376 -3.70 8.98 23.50
CA LEU A 376 -4.93 9.65 23.98
C LEU A 376 -5.56 8.90 25.15
N VAL A 377 -5.58 7.57 25.12
CA VAL A 377 -6.07 6.75 26.25
C VAL A 377 -5.15 6.91 27.47
N GLN A 378 -3.82 6.80 27.31
CA GLN A 378 -2.87 6.96 28.42
C GLN A 378 -2.84 8.37 29.04
N HIS A 379 -3.08 9.44 28.24
CA HIS A 379 -3.24 10.79 28.79
C HIS A 379 -4.57 10.99 29.50
N HIS A 380 -5.62 10.30 29.10
CA HIS A 380 -6.91 10.35 29.82
C HIS A 380 -6.83 9.63 31.16
N ASP A 381 -6.18 8.47 31.22
CA ASP A 381 -5.96 7.71 32.45
C ASP A 381 -4.96 8.38 33.42
N GLY A 382 -3.92 9.04 32.89
CA GLY A 382 -2.96 9.82 33.71
C GLY A 382 -3.57 11.07 34.35
N GLY A 383 -4.48 11.75 33.66
CA GLY A 383 -5.16 12.93 34.15
C GLY A 383 -6.18 12.66 35.25
N ILE A 384 -6.74 11.48 35.32
CA ILE A 384 -7.71 11.09 36.35
C ILE A 384 -7.00 10.69 37.67
N ARG A 385 -5.76 10.21 37.61
CA ARG A 385 -5.00 9.83 38.84
C ARG A 385 -4.39 10.99 39.60
N GLU A 386 -4.16 12.15 39.02
CA GLU A 386 -3.65 13.34 39.75
C GLU A 386 -4.75 14.20 40.39
N GLY A 387 -6.04 13.96 40.07
CA GLY A 387 -7.17 14.70 40.66
C GLY A 387 -7.70 14.17 42.00
N PHE A 388 -7.18 13.08 42.55
CA PHE A 388 -7.64 12.48 43.82
C PHE A 388 -6.52 12.36 44.85
N ARG A 389 -5.77 13.43 45.08
CA ARG A 389 -5.00 13.63 46.33
C ARG A 389 -5.18 15.04 46.80
N VAL A 390 -6.23 15.27 47.53
CA VAL A 390 -6.31 16.23 48.62
C VAL A 390 -7.04 15.56 49.79
#